data_3752f98afefc498de529945aba7bbc9b
#
_entry.id   3752f98afefc498de529945aba7bbc9b
#
_cell.length_a   1.000
_cell.length_b   1.000
_cell.length_c   1.000
_cell.angle_alpha   90.00
_cell.angle_beta   90.00
_cell.angle_gamma   90.00
#
_symmetry.space_group_name_H-M   'P 1'
#
loop_
_entity.id
_entity.type
_entity.pdbx_description
1 polymer ?
#
loop_
_entity_poly.entity_id
_entity_poly.type
_entity_poly.pdbx_seq_one_letter_code
_entity_poly.pdbx_strand_id
1 'polypeptide(L)'
;MANNVPLYTGSREYAWAHDELPLWRESINENIRCKQAIEEAVRQSFDGMYLKRDCAESVIQEFGFDRVEYVLGNTLHQLSYDGRFSWSNKEWGENIEIPDDHRNCEFCVGSHPAVLDGFITEYRKAAEEQKQDFKLDL
;
A
#
# COMPACT_ATOMS: atom_id res chain seq x y z
N MET A 1 -6.46 4.90 -15.28
CA MET A 1 -5.33 4.11 -15.77
C MET A 1 -4.20 4.10 -14.76
N ALA A 2 -3.57 2.96 -14.63
CA ALA A 2 -2.45 2.86 -13.73
C ALA A 2 -1.30 3.73 -14.22
N ASN A 3 -0.53 4.20 -13.29
CA ASN A 3 0.62 5.06 -13.48
C ASN A 3 1.75 4.30 -14.15
N ASN A 4 2.54 4.98 -14.96
CA ASN A 4 3.66 4.37 -15.70
C ASN A 4 4.97 4.31 -14.94
N VAL A 5 5.00 4.78 -13.69
CA VAL A 5 6.22 4.71 -12.87
C VAL A 5 6.41 3.29 -12.36
N PRO A 6 7.52 2.62 -12.72
CA PRO A 6 7.74 1.25 -12.24
C PRO A 6 7.93 1.20 -10.72
N LEU A 7 7.37 0.16 -10.11
CA LEU A 7 7.59 -0.09 -8.69
C LEU A 7 9.00 -0.64 -8.49
N TYR A 8 9.80 0.03 -7.66
CA TYR A 8 11.14 -0.40 -7.30
C TYR A 8 11.12 -0.94 -5.88
N THR A 9 11.43 -2.21 -5.70
CA THR A 9 11.34 -2.86 -4.40
C THR A 9 12.69 -3.12 -3.74
N GLY A 10 13.78 -2.75 -4.40
CA GLY A 10 15.12 -2.85 -3.82
C GLY A 10 15.39 -1.71 -2.84
N SER A 11 16.38 -1.92 -1.98
CA SER A 11 16.82 -0.88 -1.05
C SER A 11 17.55 0.25 -1.77
N ARG A 12 17.74 1.37 -1.07
CA ARG A 12 18.56 2.46 -1.59
C ARG A 12 19.98 1.99 -1.87
N GLU A 13 20.54 1.18 -0.98
CA GLU A 13 21.90 0.66 -1.14
C GLU A 13 22.01 -0.25 -2.38
N TYR A 14 21.02 -1.10 -2.58
CA TYR A 14 20.96 -1.94 -3.77
C TYR A 14 20.93 -1.08 -5.03
N ALA A 15 20.08 -0.06 -5.05
CA ALA A 15 19.93 0.83 -6.19
C ALA A 15 21.25 1.57 -6.47
N TRP A 16 21.91 2.02 -5.40
CA TRP A 16 23.22 2.69 -5.56
C TRP A 16 24.23 1.75 -6.17
N ALA A 17 24.31 0.52 -5.69
CA ALA A 17 25.29 -0.46 -6.18
C ALA A 17 25.04 -0.88 -7.63
N HIS A 18 23.82 -0.73 -8.13
CA HIS A 18 23.43 -1.13 -9.49
C HIS A 18 23.19 0.07 -10.43
N ASP A 19 23.59 1.28 -10.02
CA ASP A 19 23.35 2.50 -10.80
C ASP A 19 21.87 2.74 -11.10
N GLU A 20 20.99 2.43 -10.15
CA GLU A 20 19.54 2.53 -10.30
C GLU A 20 18.91 3.55 -9.35
N LEU A 21 19.72 4.43 -8.74
CA LEU A 21 19.20 5.45 -7.83
C LEU A 21 18.07 6.31 -8.43
N PRO A 22 18.16 6.74 -9.71
CA PRO A 22 17.04 7.50 -10.28
C PRO A 22 15.74 6.71 -10.33
N LEU A 23 15.80 5.42 -10.62
CA LEU A 23 14.62 4.55 -10.62
C LEU A 23 14.05 4.38 -9.21
N TRP A 24 14.93 4.19 -8.24
CA TRP A 24 14.55 4.08 -6.84
C TRP A 24 13.84 5.36 -6.36
N ARG A 25 14.45 6.53 -6.65
CA ARG A 25 13.88 7.81 -6.21
C ARG A 25 12.53 8.10 -6.89
N GLU A 26 12.41 7.81 -8.17
CA GLU A 26 11.15 8.00 -8.89
C GLU A 26 10.04 7.14 -8.27
N SER A 27 10.35 5.88 -7.95
CA SER A 27 9.39 4.98 -7.32
C SER A 27 9.00 5.47 -5.93
N ILE A 28 9.97 5.95 -5.12
CA ILE A 28 9.69 6.49 -3.79
C ILE A 28 8.75 7.70 -3.89
N ASN A 29 9.02 8.61 -4.82
CA ASN A 29 8.16 9.78 -5.01
C ASN A 29 6.72 9.37 -5.37
N GLU A 30 6.57 8.35 -6.19
CA GLU A 30 5.25 7.85 -6.53
C GLU A 30 4.60 7.11 -5.36
N ASN A 31 5.38 6.42 -4.54
CA ASN A 31 4.87 5.81 -3.30
C ASN A 31 4.33 6.88 -2.35
N ILE A 32 5.00 8.03 -2.26
CA ILE A 32 4.52 9.16 -1.45
C ILE A 32 3.18 9.66 -1.97
N ARG A 33 3.04 9.78 -3.29
CA ARG A 33 1.77 10.19 -3.90
C ARG A 33 0.68 9.15 -3.62
N CYS A 34 1.01 7.87 -3.69
CA CYS A 34 0.08 6.78 -3.36
C CYS A 34 -0.36 6.86 -1.89
N LYS A 35 0.58 7.06 -0.98
CA LYS A 35 0.29 7.27 0.44
C LYS A 35 -0.72 8.41 0.63
N GLN A 36 -0.47 9.55 -0.01
CA GLN A 36 -1.36 10.70 0.09
C GLN A 36 -2.75 10.41 -0.46
N ALA A 37 -2.82 9.65 -1.55
CA ALA A 37 -4.09 9.25 -2.14
C ALA A 37 -4.87 8.31 -1.21
N ILE A 38 -4.18 7.40 -0.53
CA ILE A 38 -4.80 6.52 0.47
C ILE A 38 -5.37 7.36 1.62
N GLU A 39 -4.58 8.29 2.15
CA GLU A 39 -5.03 9.16 3.23
C GLU A 39 -6.26 9.97 2.84
N GLU A 40 -6.29 10.48 1.62
CA GLU A 40 -7.42 11.23 1.11
C GLU A 40 -8.65 10.33 0.92
N ALA A 41 -8.46 9.13 0.37
CA ALA A 41 -9.55 8.18 0.19
C ALA A 41 -10.17 7.78 1.53
N VAL A 42 -9.34 7.59 2.56
CA VAL A 42 -9.82 7.29 3.91
C VAL A 42 -10.66 8.47 4.44
N ARG A 43 -10.17 9.71 4.31
CA ARG A 43 -10.90 10.87 4.79
C ARG A 43 -12.26 11.02 4.09
N GLN A 44 -12.30 10.81 2.78
CA GLN A 44 -13.53 10.98 2.01
C GLN A 44 -14.52 9.84 2.21
N SER A 45 -14.03 8.65 2.53
CA SER A 45 -14.87 7.46 2.62
C SER A 45 -15.36 7.14 4.03
N PHE A 46 -14.79 7.79 5.05
CA PHE A 46 -15.12 7.54 6.45
C PHE A 46 -16.08 8.62 6.95
N ASP A 47 -17.27 8.18 7.40
CA ASP A 47 -18.34 9.11 7.83
C ASP A 47 -18.32 9.39 9.35
N GLY A 48 -17.30 8.92 10.05
CA GLY A 48 -17.19 9.01 11.51
C GLY A 48 -17.52 7.72 12.20
N MET A 49 -18.13 6.77 11.51
CA MET A 49 -18.49 5.46 12.05
C MET A 49 -18.15 4.32 11.09
N TYR A 50 -18.42 4.47 9.81
CA TYR A 50 -18.21 3.43 8.80
C TYR A 50 -17.37 3.93 7.64
N LEU A 51 -16.56 3.02 7.08
CA LEU A 51 -15.78 3.25 5.89
C LEU A 51 -16.50 2.61 4.70
N LYS A 52 -16.58 3.30 3.57
CA LYS A 52 -17.22 2.77 2.37
C LYS A 52 -16.48 1.54 1.84
N ARG A 53 -17.25 0.56 1.32
CA ARG A 53 -16.70 -0.70 0.82
C ARG A 53 -15.79 -0.52 -0.39
N ASP A 54 -16.04 0.48 -1.20
CA ASP A 54 -15.27 0.74 -2.43
C ASP A 54 -14.17 1.78 -2.22
N CYS A 55 -13.78 2.03 -0.98
CA CYS A 55 -12.84 3.10 -0.64
C CYS A 55 -11.47 2.96 -1.31
N ALA A 56 -11.06 1.75 -1.67
CA ALA A 56 -9.76 1.51 -2.28
C ALA A 56 -9.77 1.61 -3.80
N GLU A 57 -10.93 1.65 -4.46
CA GLU A 57 -11.02 1.56 -5.92
C GLU A 57 -10.27 2.67 -6.65
N SER A 58 -10.46 3.92 -6.24
CA SER A 58 -9.83 5.04 -6.93
C SER A 58 -8.30 5.00 -6.81
N VAL A 59 -7.80 4.58 -5.66
CA VAL A 59 -6.36 4.47 -5.42
C VAL A 59 -5.78 3.34 -6.28
N ILE A 60 -6.47 2.21 -6.34
CA ILE A 60 -6.06 1.07 -7.16
C ILE A 60 -6.03 1.47 -8.64
N GLN A 61 -7.05 2.19 -9.12
CA GLN A 61 -7.10 2.65 -10.50
C GLN A 61 -5.94 3.57 -10.85
N GLU A 62 -5.56 4.44 -9.94
CA GLU A 62 -4.49 5.41 -10.17
C GLU A 62 -3.10 4.78 -10.08
N PHE A 63 -2.86 3.92 -9.11
CA PHE A 63 -1.52 3.45 -8.78
C PHE A 63 -1.27 1.97 -9.07
N GLY A 64 -2.33 1.18 -9.25
CA GLY A 64 -2.22 -0.25 -9.46
C GLY A 64 -2.12 -1.04 -8.16
N PHE A 65 -2.50 -2.33 -8.23
CA PHE A 65 -2.51 -3.20 -7.05
C PHE A 65 -1.13 -3.33 -6.41
N ASP A 66 -0.09 -3.50 -7.21
CA ASP A 66 1.25 -3.77 -6.67
C ASP A 66 1.78 -2.62 -5.82
N ARG A 67 1.58 -1.39 -6.28
CA ARG A 67 2.07 -0.22 -5.53
C ARG A 67 1.25 0.00 -4.26
N VAL A 68 -0.07 -0.13 -4.34
CA VAL A 68 -0.93 0.02 -3.15
C VAL A 68 -0.54 -1.03 -2.11
N GLU A 69 -0.37 -2.28 -2.53
CA GLU A 69 0.08 -3.36 -1.64
C GLU A 69 1.42 -3.02 -0.99
N TYR A 70 2.37 -2.51 -1.77
CA TYR A 70 3.70 -2.19 -1.27
C TYR A 70 3.65 -1.07 -0.22
N VAL A 71 2.86 -0.02 -0.48
CA VAL A 71 2.69 1.09 0.47
C VAL A 71 2.03 0.61 1.76
N LEU A 72 0.96 -0.17 1.64
CA LEU A 72 0.26 -0.72 2.82
C LEU A 72 1.15 -1.69 3.59
N GLY A 73 1.90 -2.53 2.89
CA GLY A 73 2.83 -3.48 3.51
C GLY A 73 3.93 -2.78 4.31
N ASN A 74 4.53 -1.74 3.73
CA ASN A 74 5.54 -0.95 4.44
C ASN A 74 4.95 -0.29 5.67
N THR A 75 3.72 0.22 5.58
CA THR A 75 3.04 0.85 6.71
C THR A 75 2.82 -0.17 7.84
N LEU A 76 2.35 -1.37 7.51
CA LEU A 76 2.11 -2.42 8.51
C LEU A 76 3.41 -2.89 9.17
N HIS A 77 4.51 -3.00 8.41
CA HIS A 77 5.81 -3.34 8.99
C HIS A 77 6.27 -2.26 9.97
N GLN A 78 6.10 -1.00 9.61
CA GLN A 78 6.50 0.12 10.44
C GLN A 78 5.68 0.19 11.74
N LEU A 79 4.39 -0.17 11.66
CA LEU A 79 3.46 -0.07 12.78
C LEU A 79 3.08 -1.45 13.34
N SER A 80 3.96 -2.43 13.22
CA SER A 80 3.67 -3.81 13.63
C SER A 80 3.35 -3.94 15.13
N TYR A 81 3.82 -3.00 15.95
CA TYR A 81 3.54 -2.97 17.39
C TYR A 81 2.12 -2.48 17.73
N ASP A 82 1.42 -1.87 16.78
CA ASP A 82 0.13 -1.22 17.05
C ASP A 82 -0.99 -2.26 17.08
N GLY A 83 -1.63 -2.40 18.25
CA GLY A 83 -2.69 -3.39 18.46
C GLY A 83 -4.03 -3.06 17.83
N ARG A 84 -4.15 -1.87 17.20
CA ARG A 84 -5.39 -1.49 16.52
C ARG A 84 -5.53 -2.09 15.13
N PHE A 85 -4.45 -2.61 14.55
CA PHE A 85 -4.54 -3.39 13.31
C PHE A 85 -4.95 -4.82 13.64
N SER A 86 -5.82 -5.40 12.80
CA SER A 86 -6.26 -6.78 12.99
C SER A 86 -5.10 -7.76 12.77
N TRP A 87 -5.17 -8.90 13.44
CA TRP A 87 -4.17 -9.95 13.29
C TRP A 87 -4.05 -10.40 11.82
N SER A 88 -5.19 -10.56 11.15
CA SER A 88 -5.22 -10.99 9.75
C SER A 88 -4.46 -10.01 8.84
N ASN A 89 -4.67 -8.70 9.04
CA ASN A 89 -3.97 -7.69 8.24
C ASN A 89 -2.48 -7.64 8.57
N LYS A 90 -2.12 -7.80 9.83
CA LYS A 90 -0.70 -7.85 10.23
C LYS A 90 0.01 -9.03 9.58
N GLU A 91 -0.61 -10.20 9.61
CA GLU A 91 -0.06 -11.41 9.01
C GLU A 91 0.10 -11.24 7.49
N TRP A 92 -0.92 -10.68 6.85
CA TRP A 92 -0.84 -10.37 5.41
C TRP A 92 0.34 -9.45 5.12
N GLY A 93 0.50 -8.38 5.92
CA GLY A 93 1.58 -7.41 5.73
C GLY A 93 2.96 -8.01 5.93
N GLU A 94 3.11 -8.95 6.88
CA GLU A 94 4.38 -9.60 7.14
C GLU A 94 4.89 -10.40 5.94
N ASN A 95 3.98 -10.89 5.10
CA ASN A 95 4.33 -11.66 3.93
C ASN A 95 4.74 -10.80 2.73
N ILE A 96 4.64 -9.48 2.84
CA ILE A 96 5.06 -8.56 1.80
C ILE A 96 6.53 -8.24 2.02
N GLU A 97 7.37 -8.55 1.01
CA GLU A 97 8.80 -8.28 1.10
C GLU A 97 9.08 -6.79 1.01
N ILE A 98 9.82 -6.28 1.98
CA ILE A 98 10.28 -4.90 1.97
C ILE A 98 11.77 -4.86 2.29
N PRO A 99 12.51 -3.85 1.80
CA PRO A 99 13.94 -3.76 2.06
C PRO A 99 14.25 -3.43 3.53
N ASP A 100 15.48 -3.75 3.94
CA ASP A 100 15.92 -3.56 5.32
C ASP A 100 15.95 -2.11 5.77
N ASP A 101 15.97 -1.15 4.84
CA ASP A 101 15.99 0.28 5.16
C ASP A 101 14.59 0.89 5.30
N HIS A 102 13.58 0.06 5.48
CA HIS A 102 12.18 0.48 5.57
C HIS A 102 11.92 1.43 6.75
N ARG A 103 12.74 1.41 7.78
CA ARG A 103 12.56 2.28 8.95
C ARG A 103 12.63 3.77 8.60
N ASN A 104 13.14 4.10 7.44
CA ASN A 104 13.17 5.47 6.93
C ASN A 104 12.07 5.71 5.90
N CYS A 105 10.99 4.97 6.00
CA CYS A 105 9.88 5.00 5.08
C CYS A 105 9.23 6.39 5.04
N GLU A 106 9.33 7.04 3.88
CA GLU A 106 8.71 8.35 3.66
C GLU A 106 7.24 8.24 3.27
N PHE A 107 6.77 7.03 2.97
CA PHE A 107 5.43 6.79 2.42
C PHE A 107 4.56 5.92 3.30
N CYS A 108 4.85 5.87 4.60
CA CYS A 108 3.94 5.19 5.54
C CYS A 108 2.68 6.00 5.73
N VAL A 109 1.52 5.34 5.63
CA VAL A 109 0.22 6.00 5.69
C VAL A 109 -0.02 6.53 7.11
N GLY A 110 -0.44 7.80 7.21
CA GLY A 110 -0.64 8.47 8.49
C GLY A 110 -2.09 8.51 8.97
N SER A 111 -2.99 7.74 8.36
CA SER A 111 -4.38 7.65 8.79
C SER A 111 -4.50 6.97 10.15
N HIS A 112 -5.61 7.25 10.86
CA HIS A 112 -5.88 6.59 12.15
C HIS A 112 -5.83 5.07 11.97
N PRO A 113 -5.07 4.35 12.80
CA PRO A 113 -4.83 2.92 12.57
C PRO A 113 -6.09 2.06 12.50
N ALA A 114 -7.10 2.33 13.33
CA ALA A 114 -8.33 1.54 13.28
C ALA A 114 -9.10 1.73 11.97
N VAL A 115 -9.09 2.96 11.43
CA VAL A 115 -9.75 3.26 10.14
C VAL A 115 -8.92 2.71 8.99
N LEU A 116 -7.60 2.86 9.06
CA LEU A 116 -6.69 2.30 8.06
C LEU A 116 -6.81 0.78 8.00
N ASP A 117 -6.98 0.12 9.14
CA ASP A 117 -7.20 -1.32 9.17
C ASP A 117 -8.40 -1.71 8.31
N GLY A 118 -9.49 -0.94 8.41
CA GLY A 118 -10.66 -1.13 7.55
C GLY A 118 -10.36 -0.94 6.08
N PHE A 119 -9.58 0.09 5.74
CA PHE A 119 -9.16 0.32 4.35
C PHE A 119 -8.34 -0.86 3.81
N ILE A 120 -7.41 -1.37 4.61
CA ILE A 120 -6.59 -2.52 4.21
C ILE A 120 -7.49 -3.73 3.94
N THR A 121 -8.49 -3.97 4.78
CA THR A 121 -9.44 -5.05 4.59
C THR A 121 -10.18 -4.91 3.27
N GLU A 122 -10.67 -3.70 2.94
CA GLU A 122 -11.36 -3.47 1.67
C GLU A 122 -10.41 -3.60 0.47
N TYR A 123 -9.17 -3.13 0.59
CA TYR A 123 -8.17 -3.34 -0.44
C TYR A 123 -7.96 -4.84 -0.70
N ARG A 124 -7.80 -5.63 0.36
CA ARG A 124 -7.56 -7.07 0.24
C ARG A 124 -8.73 -7.79 -0.42
N LYS A 125 -9.96 -7.36 -0.13
CA LYS A 125 -11.16 -7.89 -0.80
C LYS A 125 -11.12 -7.59 -2.30
N ALA A 126 -10.78 -6.37 -2.68
CA ALA A 126 -10.70 -5.98 -4.09
C ALA A 126 -9.61 -6.79 -4.81
N ALA A 127 -8.48 -7.01 -4.18
CA ALA A 127 -7.39 -7.79 -4.76
C ALA A 127 -7.79 -9.26 -4.94
N GLU A 128 -8.51 -9.81 -3.98
CA GLU A 128 -9.01 -11.20 -4.07
C GLU A 128 -10.05 -11.35 -5.16
N GLU A 129 -10.96 -10.40 -5.29
CA GLU A 129 -11.97 -10.40 -6.37
C GLU A 129 -11.30 -10.39 -7.74
N GLN A 130 -10.25 -9.60 -7.92
CA GLN A 130 -9.51 -9.56 -9.18
C GLN A 130 -8.91 -10.93 -9.51
N LYS A 131 -8.34 -11.61 -8.52
CA LYS A 131 -7.77 -12.94 -8.72
C LYS A 131 -8.83 -13.95 -9.12
N GLN A 132 -10.02 -13.88 -8.52
CA GLN A 132 -11.14 -14.76 -8.85
C GLN A 132 -11.64 -14.52 -10.27
N ASP A 133 -11.78 -13.25 -10.66
CA ASP A 133 -12.20 -12.89 -12.02
C ASP A 133 -11.21 -13.41 -13.04
N PHE A 134 -9.92 -13.30 -12.77
CA PHE A 134 -8.88 -13.82 -13.65
C PHE A 134 -8.98 -15.33 -13.81
N LYS A 135 -9.24 -16.05 -12.71
CA LYS A 135 -9.41 -17.51 -12.76
C LYS A 135 -10.65 -17.94 -13.54
N LEU A 136 -11.73 -17.16 -13.44
CA LEU A 136 -12.97 -17.48 -14.16
C LEU A 136 -12.82 -17.30 -15.68
N ASP A 137 -11.93 -16.43 -16.11
CA ASP A 137 -11.67 -16.18 -17.53
C ASP A 137 -10.84 -17.29 -18.17
N LEU A 138 -10.32 -18.21 -17.38
CA LEU A 138 -9.58 -19.35 -17.88
C LEU A 138 -10.53 -20.50 -18.21
#